data_a904801d0d9dc62dfaf9fad32140b8f9
#
_entry.id   a904801d0d9dc62dfaf9fad32140b8f9
#
_cell.length_a   1.000
_cell.length_b   1.000
_cell.length_c   1.000
_cell.angle_alpha   90.00
_cell.angle_beta   90.00
_cell.angle_gamma   90.00
#
_symmetry.space_group_name_H-M   'P 1'
#
loop_
_entity.id
_entity.type
_entity.pdbx_description
1 polymer ?
#
loop_
_entity_poly.entity_id
_entity_poly.type
_entity_poly.pdbx_seq_one_letter_code
_entity_poly.pdbx_strand_id
1 'polypeptide(L)'
;MKKAAIVLTTMVVLFCAQIGSAFAETVLDKTVSEYIGTKYKSAGTTTSGFDCSGFTMFIFNKIGIELPHQSKSQATKGYWIDKKDLRPGDLVFFNTDGKGISHVGIYLGNDEFIHSATDDGVVKNNMNEKYYKTRYVSARRVIWDDLYNELVADAK
;
A
#
# COMPACT_ATOMS: atom_id res chain seq x y z
N MET A 1 -54.51 -49.23 19.05
CA MET A 1 -53.50 -49.12 18.01
C MET A 1 -53.10 -47.66 17.91
N LYS A 2 -51.94 -47.27 18.53
CA LYS A 2 -51.45 -45.88 18.60
C LYS A 2 -50.48 -45.67 17.45
N LYS A 3 -50.84 -44.79 16.51
CA LYS A 3 -49.96 -44.39 15.42
C LYS A 3 -48.96 -43.35 15.97
N ALA A 4 -47.70 -43.71 16.08
CA ALA A 4 -46.61 -42.77 16.39
C ALA A 4 -46.29 -41.94 15.14
N ALA A 5 -46.47 -40.62 15.24
CA ALA A 5 -46.04 -39.69 14.23
C ALA A 5 -44.55 -39.35 14.48
N ILE A 6 -43.70 -39.75 13.56
CA ILE A 6 -42.29 -39.38 13.56
C ILE A 6 -42.20 -37.97 12.96
N VAL A 7 -41.93 -36.99 13.81
CA VAL A 7 -41.61 -35.63 13.37
C VAL A 7 -40.13 -35.59 13.00
N LEU A 8 -39.85 -35.58 11.71
CA LEU A 8 -38.50 -35.40 11.17
C LEU A 8 -38.16 -33.91 11.20
N THR A 9 -37.49 -33.46 12.26
CA THR A 9 -36.95 -32.10 12.33
C THR A 9 -35.73 -32.03 11.45
N THR A 10 -35.88 -31.52 10.25
CA THR A 10 -34.75 -31.14 9.38
C THR A 10 -34.07 -29.88 9.97
N MET A 11 -32.97 -30.11 10.67
CA MET A 11 -32.06 -29.05 11.11
C MET A 11 -31.34 -28.52 9.89
N VAL A 12 -31.84 -27.43 9.31
CA VAL A 12 -31.13 -26.66 8.29
C VAL A 12 -30.00 -25.94 9.00
N VAL A 13 -28.79 -26.53 8.96
CA VAL A 13 -27.56 -25.83 9.34
C VAL A 13 -27.29 -24.80 8.26
N LEU A 14 -27.69 -23.54 8.51
CA LEU A 14 -27.21 -22.41 7.74
C LEU A 14 -25.68 -22.29 7.99
N PHE A 15 -24.91 -22.90 7.10
CA PHE A 15 -23.49 -22.63 6.98
C PHE A 15 -23.37 -21.23 6.37
N CYS A 16 -23.35 -20.19 7.22
CA CYS A 16 -22.91 -18.88 6.82
C CYS A 16 -21.43 -19.02 6.42
N ALA A 17 -21.20 -19.32 5.15
CA ALA A 17 -19.90 -19.13 4.55
C ALA A 17 -19.59 -17.62 4.71
N GLN A 18 -18.76 -17.30 5.67
CA GLN A 18 -18.08 -16.01 5.71
C GLN A 18 -17.20 -15.97 4.47
N ILE A 19 -17.75 -15.47 3.37
CA ILE A 19 -16.98 -15.05 2.22
C ILE A 19 -16.29 -13.77 2.71
N GLY A 20 -15.24 -13.94 3.51
CA GLY A 20 -14.20 -12.94 3.61
C GLY A 20 -13.73 -12.76 2.18
N SER A 21 -14.00 -11.60 1.58
CA SER A 21 -13.35 -11.21 0.34
C SER A 21 -11.85 -11.18 0.66
N ALA A 22 -11.19 -12.31 0.45
CA ALA A 22 -9.75 -12.33 0.28
C ALA A 22 -9.55 -11.48 -0.98
N PHE A 23 -9.23 -10.20 -0.80
CA PHE A 23 -8.73 -9.39 -1.90
C PHE A 23 -7.51 -10.14 -2.42
N ALA A 24 -7.59 -10.63 -3.65
CA ALA A 24 -6.44 -11.28 -4.26
C ALA A 24 -5.28 -10.30 -4.23
N GLU A 25 -4.12 -10.80 -3.80
CA GLU A 25 -2.90 -9.99 -3.72
C GLU A 25 -2.54 -9.53 -5.14
N THR A 26 -2.45 -8.22 -5.34
CA THR A 26 -2.10 -7.67 -6.64
C THR A 26 -0.60 -7.83 -6.94
N VAL A 27 -0.21 -7.69 -8.21
CA VAL A 27 1.22 -7.69 -8.59
C VAL A 27 1.96 -6.59 -7.83
N LEU A 28 1.33 -5.43 -7.63
CA LEU A 28 1.91 -4.33 -6.85
C LEU A 28 2.11 -4.73 -5.39
N ASP A 29 1.07 -5.27 -4.73
CA ASP A 29 1.15 -5.69 -3.31
C ASP A 29 2.27 -6.72 -3.11
N LYS A 30 2.36 -7.71 -3.99
CA LYS A 30 3.41 -8.71 -3.97
C LYS A 30 4.79 -8.06 -4.11
N THR A 31 4.95 -7.18 -5.11
CA THR A 31 6.24 -6.52 -5.37
C THR A 31 6.73 -5.71 -4.18
N VAL A 32 5.86 -4.95 -3.51
CA VAL A 32 6.28 -4.13 -2.37
C VAL A 32 6.48 -4.95 -1.10
N SER A 33 5.68 -6.01 -0.90
CA SER A 33 5.71 -6.84 0.31
C SER A 33 6.99 -7.67 0.44
N GLU A 34 7.65 -8.00 -0.68
CA GLU A 34 8.94 -8.70 -0.70
C GLU A 34 10.04 -7.98 0.09
N TYR A 35 9.91 -6.66 0.28
CA TYR A 35 10.95 -5.82 0.92
C TYR A 35 10.62 -5.42 2.34
N ILE A 36 9.48 -5.84 2.90
CA ILE A 36 9.14 -5.58 4.31
C ILE A 36 10.25 -6.10 5.22
N GLY A 37 10.66 -5.27 6.19
CA GLY A 37 11.75 -5.58 7.12
C GLY A 37 13.15 -5.24 6.61
N THR A 38 13.30 -4.78 5.34
CA THR A 38 14.59 -4.24 4.88
C THR A 38 14.95 -3.01 5.71
N LYS A 39 16.16 -2.97 6.26
CA LYS A 39 16.62 -1.92 7.17
C LYS A 39 16.64 -0.54 6.49
N TYR A 40 16.38 0.48 7.29
CA TYR A 40 16.65 1.86 6.86
C TYR A 40 18.15 2.10 6.70
N LYS A 41 18.49 2.80 5.62
CA LYS A 41 19.85 3.28 5.38
C LYS A 41 19.78 4.66 4.72
N SER A 42 20.38 5.65 5.35
CA SER A 42 20.47 7.00 4.76
C SER A 42 21.12 6.93 3.38
N ALA A 43 20.52 7.61 2.40
CA ALA A 43 20.87 7.54 0.98
C ALA A 43 20.87 6.10 0.38
N GLY A 44 20.18 5.17 1.01
CA GLY A 44 20.08 3.78 0.56
C GLY A 44 19.07 3.61 -0.57
N THR A 45 19.45 2.85 -1.60
CA THR A 45 18.66 2.61 -2.82
C THR A 45 18.62 1.15 -3.23
N THR A 46 19.10 0.25 -2.39
CA THR A 46 19.23 -1.19 -2.70
C THR A 46 18.68 -2.05 -1.57
N THR A 47 18.54 -3.35 -1.80
CA THR A 47 18.11 -4.33 -0.82
C THR A 47 19.02 -4.45 0.42
N SER A 48 20.20 -3.82 0.39
CA SER A 48 21.07 -3.70 1.58
C SER A 48 20.59 -2.62 2.55
N GLY A 49 19.60 -1.83 2.18
CA GLY A 49 18.93 -0.78 2.96
C GLY A 49 18.42 0.34 2.08
N PHE A 50 17.29 0.90 2.47
CA PHE A 50 16.63 2.00 1.77
C PHE A 50 16.44 3.21 2.68
N ASP A 51 16.55 4.43 2.13
CA ASP A 51 15.81 5.55 2.67
C ASP A 51 14.40 5.62 2.05
N CYS A 52 13.55 6.57 2.47
CA CYS A 52 12.16 6.64 2.03
C CYS A 52 12.03 6.80 0.52
N SER A 53 12.76 7.72 -0.08
CA SER A 53 12.73 7.99 -1.53
C SER A 53 13.51 6.96 -2.35
N GLY A 54 14.52 6.34 -1.77
CA GLY A 54 15.25 5.23 -2.38
C GLY A 54 14.41 3.97 -2.48
N PHE A 55 13.57 3.70 -1.47
CA PHE A 55 12.60 2.60 -1.53
C PHE A 55 11.58 2.82 -2.65
N THR A 56 10.93 3.97 -2.70
CA THR A 56 9.95 4.27 -3.76
C THR A 56 10.60 4.24 -5.14
N MET A 57 11.78 4.85 -5.30
CA MET A 57 12.55 4.80 -6.55
C MET A 57 12.84 3.36 -6.98
N PHE A 58 13.29 2.52 -6.06
CA PHE A 58 13.60 1.11 -6.34
C PHE A 58 12.37 0.32 -6.80
N ILE A 59 11.24 0.45 -6.10
CA ILE A 59 9.99 -0.23 -6.45
C ILE A 59 9.48 0.23 -7.82
N PHE A 60 9.43 1.54 -8.05
CA PHE A 60 8.93 2.07 -9.31
C PHE A 60 9.82 1.73 -10.51
N ASN A 61 11.13 1.67 -10.31
CA ASN A 61 12.05 1.20 -11.36
C ASN A 61 11.77 -0.26 -11.78
N LYS A 62 11.36 -1.13 -10.85
CA LYS A 62 10.97 -2.52 -11.16
C LYS A 62 9.76 -2.62 -12.10
N ILE A 63 8.90 -1.63 -12.10
CA ILE A 63 7.72 -1.54 -12.98
C ILE A 63 7.92 -0.56 -14.16
N GLY A 64 9.18 -0.19 -14.43
CA GLY A 64 9.55 0.64 -15.58
C GLY A 64 9.30 2.14 -15.42
N ILE A 65 9.08 2.64 -14.19
CA ILE A 65 8.89 4.06 -13.90
C ILE A 65 10.12 4.62 -13.19
N GLU A 66 10.79 5.58 -13.81
CA GLU A 66 11.95 6.25 -13.22
C GLU A 66 11.51 7.39 -12.30
N LEU A 67 11.97 7.34 -11.04
CA LEU A 67 11.77 8.38 -10.04
C LEU A 67 13.13 8.92 -9.54
N PRO A 68 13.23 10.23 -9.26
CA PRO A 68 14.44 10.80 -8.67
C PRO A 68 14.61 10.33 -7.22
N HIS A 69 15.87 10.22 -6.75
CA HIS A 69 16.18 9.85 -5.37
C HIS A 69 16.08 11.07 -4.43
N GLN A 70 14.89 11.67 -4.35
CA GLN A 70 14.58 12.74 -3.39
C GLN A 70 13.05 12.91 -3.29
N SER A 71 12.49 12.87 -2.09
CA SER A 71 11.04 12.97 -1.87
C SER A 71 10.43 14.26 -2.43
N LYS A 72 11.09 15.41 -2.27
CA LYS A 72 10.64 16.70 -2.86
C LYS A 72 10.58 16.66 -4.38
N SER A 73 11.54 16.01 -5.03
CA SER A 73 11.58 15.87 -6.49
C SER A 73 10.55 14.84 -6.98
N GLN A 74 10.30 13.77 -6.23
CA GLN A 74 9.22 12.83 -6.54
C GLN A 74 7.85 13.51 -6.46
N ALA A 75 7.66 14.43 -5.52
CA ALA A 75 6.42 15.21 -5.38
C ALA A 75 6.11 16.15 -6.56
N THR A 76 7.03 16.31 -7.51
CA THR A 76 6.81 17.06 -8.76
C THR A 76 6.47 16.15 -9.94
N LYS A 77 6.48 14.83 -9.76
CA LYS A 77 6.22 13.88 -10.85
C LYS A 77 4.74 13.54 -10.96
N GLY A 78 4.33 13.13 -12.16
CA GLY A 78 2.96 12.69 -12.43
C GLY A 78 1.89 13.76 -12.14
N TYR A 79 0.68 13.29 -11.80
CA TYR A 79 -0.45 14.15 -11.51
C TYR A 79 -0.65 14.34 -10.02
N TRP A 80 -1.08 15.53 -9.61
CA TRP A 80 -1.60 15.76 -8.27
C TRP A 80 -2.91 14.99 -8.06
N ILE A 81 -3.07 14.34 -6.91
CA ILE A 81 -4.26 13.58 -6.54
C ILE A 81 -4.80 14.10 -5.20
N ASP A 82 -6.11 14.33 -5.14
CA ASP A 82 -6.78 14.62 -3.87
C ASP A 82 -6.71 13.37 -2.96
N LYS A 83 -6.60 13.59 -1.65
CA LYS A 83 -6.54 12.49 -0.67
C LYS A 83 -7.73 11.52 -0.78
N LYS A 84 -8.92 12.03 -1.10
CA LYS A 84 -10.15 11.22 -1.27
C LYS A 84 -10.14 10.32 -2.51
N ASP A 85 -9.29 10.63 -3.51
CA ASP A 85 -9.20 9.95 -4.80
C ASP A 85 -7.94 9.05 -4.89
N LEU A 86 -7.29 8.78 -3.75
CA LEU A 86 -6.13 7.89 -3.66
C LEU A 86 -6.49 6.48 -4.11
N ARG A 87 -5.59 5.88 -4.89
CA ARG A 87 -5.64 4.46 -5.27
C ARG A 87 -4.28 3.78 -5.02
N PRO A 88 -4.25 2.44 -4.85
CA PRO A 88 -2.98 1.71 -4.70
C PRO A 88 -1.96 2.10 -5.76
N GLY A 89 -0.70 2.32 -5.35
CA GLY A 89 0.38 2.79 -6.21
C GLY A 89 0.55 4.30 -6.28
N ASP A 90 -0.35 5.10 -5.70
CA ASP A 90 -0.10 6.55 -5.57
C ASP A 90 1.02 6.82 -4.55
N LEU A 91 1.87 7.79 -4.85
CA LEU A 91 2.86 8.29 -3.90
C LEU A 91 2.20 9.23 -2.91
N VAL A 92 2.44 9.02 -1.62
CA VAL A 92 1.95 9.87 -0.53
C VAL A 92 3.12 10.54 0.17
N PHE A 93 3.01 11.85 0.42
CA PHE A 93 4.09 12.69 0.92
C PHE A 93 3.75 13.31 2.27
N PHE A 94 4.76 13.35 3.15
CA PHE A 94 4.62 13.83 4.52
C PHE A 94 5.72 14.85 4.88
N ASN A 95 5.36 15.77 5.78
CA ASN A 95 6.28 16.70 6.42
C ASN A 95 6.71 16.14 7.79
N THR A 96 7.81 15.38 7.81
CA THR A 96 8.31 14.73 9.02
C THR A 96 9.41 15.54 9.72
N ASP A 97 10.01 16.53 9.04
CA ASP A 97 11.08 17.38 9.55
C ASP A 97 10.65 18.82 9.91
N GLY A 98 9.36 19.16 9.70
CA GLY A 98 8.79 20.48 9.95
C GLY A 98 9.12 21.54 8.88
N LYS A 99 9.83 21.17 7.80
CA LYS A 99 10.31 22.10 6.76
C LYS A 99 9.70 21.85 5.38
N GLY A 100 8.64 21.06 5.30
CA GLY A 100 7.96 20.70 4.06
C GLY A 100 8.05 19.20 3.76
N ILE A 101 7.92 18.82 2.49
CA ILE A 101 7.99 17.40 2.11
C ILE A 101 9.39 16.85 2.44
N SER A 102 9.43 15.86 3.32
CA SER A 102 10.66 15.20 3.78
C SER A 102 10.54 13.68 3.81
N HIS A 103 9.34 13.14 3.57
CA HIS A 103 9.08 11.71 3.58
C HIS A 103 8.11 11.31 2.47
N VAL A 104 8.21 10.06 2.01
CA VAL A 104 7.37 9.51 0.95
C VAL A 104 7.11 8.03 1.19
N GLY A 105 5.92 7.56 0.80
CA GLY A 105 5.54 6.16 0.77
C GLY A 105 4.64 5.86 -0.43
N ILE A 106 4.28 4.59 -0.59
CA ILE A 106 3.39 4.07 -1.63
C ILE A 106 2.06 3.71 -0.97
N TYR A 107 0.98 4.31 -1.41
CA TYR A 107 -0.36 3.99 -0.91
C TYR A 107 -0.80 2.59 -1.38
N LEU A 108 -1.39 1.81 -0.50
CA LEU A 108 -1.82 0.43 -0.75
C LEU A 108 -3.36 0.25 -0.75
N GLY A 109 -4.12 1.31 -0.47
CA GLY A 109 -5.56 1.23 -0.25
C GLY A 109 -5.90 1.17 1.25
N ASN A 110 -7.19 1.34 1.59
CA ASN A 110 -7.70 1.25 2.97
C ASN A 110 -6.93 2.11 3.98
N ASP A 111 -6.49 3.29 3.58
CA ASP A 111 -5.63 4.19 4.35
C ASP A 111 -4.25 3.61 4.74
N GLU A 112 -3.85 2.47 4.21
CA GLU A 112 -2.52 1.90 4.41
C GLU A 112 -1.52 2.40 3.37
N PHE A 113 -0.27 2.54 3.78
CA PHE A 113 0.86 2.83 2.90
C PHE A 113 2.11 2.10 3.37
N ILE A 114 3.02 1.81 2.44
CA ILE A 114 4.32 1.19 2.70
C ILE A 114 5.44 2.20 2.45
N HIS A 115 6.42 2.22 3.32
CA HIS A 115 7.55 3.14 3.24
C HIS A 115 8.76 2.58 3.98
N SER A 116 9.94 3.18 3.79
CA SER A 116 11.10 2.92 4.63
C SER A 116 11.15 3.96 5.76
N ALA A 117 10.82 3.53 6.98
CA ALA A 117 10.86 4.33 8.21
C ALA A 117 12.25 4.30 8.82
N THR A 118 12.70 5.40 9.43
CA THR A 118 14.05 5.53 9.99
C THR A 118 14.36 4.46 11.04
N ASP A 119 13.39 4.14 11.90
CA ASP A 119 13.59 3.22 13.02
C ASP A 119 13.25 1.77 12.67
N ASP A 120 12.26 1.55 11.79
CA ASP A 120 11.69 0.23 11.52
C ASP A 120 12.09 -0.37 10.15
N GLY A 121 12.70 0.44 9.27
CA GLY A 121 12.95 0.04 7.89
C GLY A 121 11.67 0.01 7.05
N VAL A 122 11.57 -0.91 6.10
CA VAL A 122 10.40 -1.03 5.24
C VAL A 122 9.24 -1.64 6.02
N VAL A 123 8.17 -0.87 6.17
CA VAL A 123 7.02 -1.19 7.02
C VAL A 123 5.72 -0.61 6.45
N LYS A 124 4.58 -1.23 6.78
CA LYS A 124 3.25 -0.68 6.51
C LYS A 124 2.77 0.12 7.72
N ASN A 125 2.21 1.30 7.47
CA ASN A 125 1.53 2.13 8.47
C ASN A 125 0.19 2.60 7.93
N ASN A 126 -0.67 3.12 8.81
CA ASN A 126 -1.95 3.68 8.44
C ASN A 126 -1.86 5.21 8.42
N MET A 127 -2.39 5.84 7.37
CA MET A 127 -2.41 7.30 7.19
C MET A 127 -3.26 8.03 8.24
N ASN A 128 -4.13 7.31 8.96
CA ASN A 128 -4.97 7.85 10.04
C ASN A 128 -4.28 7.82 11.41
N GLU A 129 -3.12 7.15 11.52
CA GLU A 129 -2.27 7.27 12.71
C GLU A 129 -1.96 8.74 12.98
N LYS A 130 -2.06 9.16 14.24
CA LYS A 130 -1.89 10.57 14.64
C LYS A 130 -0.63 11.20 14.05
N TYR A 131 0.47 10.43 14.01
CA TYR A 131 1.75 10.90 13.47
C TYR A 131 1.65 11.25 11.98
N TYR A 132 1.12 10.37 11.15
CA TYR A 132 1.01 10.57 9.69
C TYR A 132 -0.13 11.49 9.30
N LYS A 133 -1.28 11.36 9.98
CA LYS A 133 -2.46 12.19 9.72
C LYS A 133 -2.18 13.68 9.80
N THR A 134 -1.39 14.10 10.80
CA THR A 134 -1.03 15.51 11.00
C THR A 134 0.10 16.00 10.11
N ARG A 135 0.81 15.09 9.44
CA ARG A 135 1.99 15.37 8.61
C ARG A 135 1.76 15.16 7.11
N TYR A 136 0.62 14.63 6.72
CA TYR A 136 0.27 14.48 5.31
C TYR A 136 0.29 15.84 4.59
N VAL A 137 0.92 15.87 3.41
CA VAL A 137 1.05 17.09 2.60
C VAL A 137 0.30 16.94 1.28
N SER A 138 0.58 15.91 0.51
CA SER A 138 0.04 15.74 -0.85
C SER A 138 0.20 14.31 -1.34
N ALA A 139 -0.38 14.04 -2.52
CA ALA A 139 -0.14 12.80 -3.24
C ALA A 139 0.11 13.03 -4.73
N ARG A 140 0.77 12.07 -5.37
CA ARG A 140 1.05 12.04 -6.81
C ARG A 140 0.74 10.68 -7.41
N ARG A 141 0.13 10.68 -8.57
CA ARG A 141 -0.08 9.50 -9.40
C ARG A 141 0.93 9.49 -10.53
N VAL A 142 1.78 8.47 -10.53
CA VAL A 142 2.83 8.28 -11.54
C VAL A 142 2.60 7.01 -12.38
N ILE A 143 1.65 6.15 -11.97
CA ILE A 143 1.24 4.96 -12.71
C ILE A 143 0.05 5.34 -13.61
N TRP A 144 0.23 5.25 -14.92
CA TRP A 144 -0.80 5.50 -15.94
C TRP A 144 -1.83 4.38 -15.93
N ASP A 145 -3.04 4.64 -16.42
CA ASP A 145 -4.16 3.70 -16.32
C ASP A 145 -3.91 2.36 -17.02
N ASP A 146 -3.25 2.35 -18.17
CA ASP A 146 -2.92 1.10 -18.87
C ASP A 146 -2.00 0.21 -18.02
N LEU A 147 -0.90 0.76 -17.52
CA LEU A 147 0.02 0.05 -16.63
C LEU A 147 -0.64 -0.30 -15.30
N TYR A 148 -1.51 0.59 -14.78
CA TYR A 148 -2.23 0.34 -13.53
C TYR A 148 -3.06 -0.93 -13.60
N ASN A 149 -3.81 -1.13 -14.69
CA ASN A 149 -4.66 -2.31 -14.86
C ASN A 149 -3.85 -3.62 -14.89
N GLU A 150 -2.62 -3.60 -15.39
CA GLU A 150 -1.71 -4.76 -15.34
C GLU A 150 -1.21 -5.02 -13.91
N LEU A 151 -0.90 -3.96 -13.15
CA LEU A 151 -0.33 -4.06 -11.80
C LEU A 151 -1.34 -4.43 -10.73
N VAL A 152 -2.63 -4.10 -10.94
CA VAL A 152 -3.71 -4.47 -10.01
C VAL A 152 -4.46 -5.72 -10.44
N ALA A 153 -4.12 -6.32 -11.60
CA ALA A 153 -4.59 -7.63 -11.94
C ALA A 153 -4.11 -8.64 -10.90
N ASP A 154 -4.97 -9.59 -10.55
CA ASP A 154 -4.64 -10.63 -9.59
C ASP A 154 -3.35 -11.35 -9.99
N ALA A 155 -2.42 -11.49 -9.05
CA ALA A 155 -1.24 -12.30 -9.23
C ALA A 155 -1.68 -13.78 -9.37
N LYS A 156 -1.62 -14.29 -10.61
CA LYS A 156 -1.97 -15.68 -10.93
C LYS A 156 -0.92 -16.64 -10.42
#